data_b2c666735b4ea2b86ccd17f3c67f830d
#
_entry.id   b2c666735b4ea2b86ccd17f3c67f830d
#
_cell.length_a   1.000
_cell.length_b   1.000
_cell.length_c   1.000
_cell.angle_alpha   90.00
_cell.angle_beta   90.00
_cell.angle_gamma   90.00
#
_symmetry.space_group_name_H-M   'P 1'
#
loop_
_entity.id
_entity.type
_entity.pdbx_description
1 polymer ?
#
loop_
_entity_poly.entity_id
_entity_poly.type
_entity_poly.pdbx_seq_one_letter_code
_entity_poly.pdbx_strand_id
1 'polypeptide(L)'
;MAYIDLYKLGEHPQTLRRRVYWTLRGMAKAGNSPRLMRIVQLLPSADWERICTNLHECWTTEAVKINWYVVIQDILPTSERLHKIRLVDSPLCGHCGEPDTVQQRVTACGEGARIWLWTKRRIAWILHIDPAHIPPDWTTRPQFRLWPPQRHRAVLWILAQMVWYIIKESRACTEQDYSDFLQRTRWKAYQARHRWELS
;
A
#
# COMPACT_ATOMS: atom_id res chain seq x y z
N MET A 1 4.10 -16.96 12.51
CA MET A 1 4.46 -16.48 13.87
C MET A 1 5.31 -15.20 13.91
N ALA A 2 5.99 -14.78 12.86
CA ALA A 2 6.86 -13.60 12.89
C ALA A 2 6.14 -12.22 12.88
N TYR A 3 4.84 -12.17 12.61
CA TYR A 3 4.12 -10.89 12.43
C TYR A 3 3.61 -10.26 13.74
N ILE A 4 3.33 -11.09 14.75
CA ILE A 4 2.86 -10.61 16.07
C ILE A 4 4.00 -9.97 16.87
N ASP A 5 5.24 -10.39 16.65
CA ASP A 5 6.41 -9.88 17.38
C ASP A 5 6.87 -8.50 16.93
N LEU A 6 6.59 -8.09 15.68
CA LEU A 6 6.97 -6.76 15.18
C LEU A 6 6.22 -5.61 15.89
N TYR A 7 5.00 -5.86 16.38
CA TYR A 7 4.23 -4.89 17.17
C TYR A 7 4.55 -4.93 18.67
N LYS A 8 5.12 -6.02 19.17
CA LYS A 8 5.49 -6.19 20.59
C LYS A 8 6.89 -5.70 20.93
N LEU A 9 7.76 -5.46 19.94
CA LEU A 9 9.18 -5.19 20.18
C LEU A 9 9.50 -3.75 20.56
N GLY A 10 8.59 -2.87 20.89
CA GLY A 10 8.89 -1.54 21.46
C GLY A 10 10.11 -0.81 20.85
N GLU A 11 10.55 -1.23 19.66
CA GLU A 11 11.71 -0.69 18.99
C GLU A 11 11.45 0.77 18.58
N HIS A 12 12.39 1.63 18.90
CA HIS A 12 12.34 3.04 18.55
C HIS A 12 12.08 3.21 17.05
N PRO A 13 11.19 4.11 16.63
CA PRO A 13 10.81 4.31 15.22
C PRO A 13 12.00 4.46 14.25
N GLN A 14 13.12 5.00 14.72
CA GLN A 14 14.36 5.13 13.93
C GLN A 14 15.04 3.78 13.63
N THR A 15 14.92 2.80 14.52
CA THR A 15 15.48 1.45 14.32
C THR A 15 14.66 0.69 13.28
N LEU A 16 13.33 0.81 13.35
CA LEU A 16 12.42 0.25 12.34
C LEU A 16 12.65 0.91 10.98
N ARG A 17 12.81 2.23 10.94
CA ARG A 17 13.15 3.02 9.75
C ARG A 17 14.44 2.54 9.08
N ARG A 18 15.48 2.35 9.88
CA ARG A 18 16.79 1.87 9.45
C ARG A 18 16.71 0.42 8.94
N ARG A 19 15.94 -0.44 9.62
CA ARG A 19 15.72 -1.84 9.25
C ARG A 19 14.94 -1.97 7.94
N VAL A 20 13.83 -1.26 7.77
CA VAL A 20 13.05 -1.21 6.52
C VAL A 20 13.90 -0.64 5.39
N TYR A 21 14.63 0.45 5.60
CA TYR A 21 15.54 1.03 4.61
C TYR A 21 16.66 0.05 4.21
N TRP A 22 17.33 -0.59 5.17
CA TRP A 22 18.38 -1.55 4.88
C TRP A 22 17.85 -2.84 4.29
N THR A 23 16.65 -3.27 4.68
CA THR A 23 15.96 -4.40 4.05
C THR A 23 15.63 -4.07 2.59
N LEU A 24 15.04 -2.92 2.31
CA LEU A 24 14.74 -2.47 0.94
C LEU A 24 16.01 -2.27 0.10
N ARG A 25 17.05 -1.67 0.67
CA ARG A 25 18.36 -1.46 0.00
C ARG A 25 19.19 -2.75 -0.09
N GLY A 26 19.12 -3.62 0.89
CA GLY A 26 19.71 -4.95 0.86
C GLY A 26 18.99 -5.84 -0.14
N MET A 27 17.67 -5.70 -0.29
CA MET A 27 16.86 -6.35 -1.32
C MET A 27 17.26 -5.93 -2.73
N ALA A 28 17.57 -4.65 -2.94
CA ALA A 28 18.06 -4.14 -4.23
C ALA A 28 19.50 -4.62 -4.55
N LYS A 29 20.32 -4.92 -3.52
CA LYS A 29 21.71 -5.35 -3.69
C LYS A 29 21.95 -6.85 -3.50
N ALA A 30 21.10 -7.54 -2.74
CA ALA A 30 21.29 -8.95 -2.39
C ALA A 30 20.18 -9.80 -3.02
N GLY A 31 20.41 -10.29 -4.22
CA GLY A 31 19.57 -11.29 -4.89
C GLY A 31 19.40 -12.62 -4.13
N ASN A 32 19.64 -12.66 -2.81
CA ASN A 32 19.79 -13.89 -2.03
C ASN A 32 18.78 -14.07 -0.89
N SER A 33 17.75 -13.22 -0.74
CA SER A 33 16.69 -13.55 0.22
C SER A 33 15.76 -14.61 -0.38
N PRO A 34 15.62 -15.82 0.21
CA PRO A 34 14.75 -16.88 -0.31
C PRO A 34 13.28 -16.43 -0.47
N ARG A 35 12.87 -15.46 0.34
CA ARG A 35 11.52 -14.89 0.30
C ARG A 35 11.35 -13.89 -0.84
N LEU A 36 12.34 -13.04 -1.06
CA LEU A 36 12.35 -12.11 -2.20
C LEU A 36 12.44 -12.89 -3.52
N MET A 37 13.29 -13.92 -3.58
CA MET A 37 13.40 -14.79 -4.74
C MET A 37 12.07 -15.47 -5.08
N ARG A 38 11.28 -15.90 -4.10
CA ARG A 38 9.91 -16.40 -4.33
C ARG A 38 8.99 -15.33 -4.92
N ILE A 39 9.01 -14.12 -4.40
CA ILE A 39 8.15 -13.03 -4.88
C ILE A 39 8.58 -12.61 -6.29
N VAL A 40 9.87 -12.48 -6.54
CA VAL A 40 10.43 -12.19 -7.88
C VAL A 40 10.10 -13.31 -8.87
N GLN A 41 10.16 -14.57 -8.45
CA GLN A 41 9.77 -15.73 -9.28
C GLN A 41 8.26 -15.74 -9.58
N LEU A 42 7.42 -15.35 -8.61
CA LEU A 42 5.97 -15.26 -8.83
C LEU A 42 5.56 -14.06 -9.70
N LEU A 43 6.40 -13.03 -9.77
CA LEU A 43 6.13 -11.78 -10.49
C LEU A 43 7.37 -11.35 -11.29
N PRO A 44 7.84 -12.15 -12.26
CA PRO A 44 9.07 -11.90 -13.01
C PRO A 44 9.02 -10.60 -13.86
N SER A 45 7.81 -10.13 -14.19
CA SER A 45 7.59 -8.88 -14.95
C SER A 45 7.55 -7.62 -14.07
N ALA A 46 7.67 -7.74 -12.74
CA ALA A 46 7.60 -6.58 -11.85
C ALA A 46 8.93 -5.82 -11.83
N ASP A 47 8.89 -4.53 -12.08
CA ASP A 47 10.01 -3.61 -11.87
C ASP A 47 10.13 -3.28 -10.38
N TRP A 48 10.82 -4.17 -9.66
CA TRP A 48 11.01 -4.05 -8.20
C TRP A 48 11.81 -2.82 -7.79
N GLU A 49 12.75 -2.39 -8.61
CA GLU A 49 13.50 -1.17 -8.36
C GLU A 49 12.56 0.06 -8.42
N ARG A 50 11.69 0.10 -9.41
CA ARG A 50 10.69 1.16 -9.55
C ARG A 50 9.68 1.14 -8.39
N ILE A 51 9.18 -0.04 -8.01
CA ILE A 51 8.26 -0.20 -6.87
C ILE A 51 8.90 0.34 -5.59
N CYS A 52 10.13 -0.06 -5.28
CA CYS A 52 10.87 0.39 -4.09
C CYS A 52 11.14 1.89 -4.14
N THR A 53 11.52 2.44 -5.30
CA THR A 53 11.71 3.87 -5.50
C THR A 53 10.43 4.64 -5.23
N ASN A 54 9.31 4.19 -5.78
CA ASN A 54 8.01 4.83 -5.59
C ASN A 54 7.54 4.81 -4.14
N LEU A 55 7.75 3.70 -3.42
CA LEU A 55 7.49 3.63 -1.98
C LEU A 55 8.34 4.63 -1.19
N HIS A 56 9.62 4.75 -1.54
CA HIS A 56 10.54 5.68 -0.89
C HIS A 56 10.15 7.14 -1.17
N GLU A 57 9.83 7.47 -2.43
CA GLU A 57 9.45 8.82 -2.87
C GLU A 57 8.06 9.24 -2.37
N CYS A 58 7.25 8.30 -1.90
CA CYS A 58 5.92 8.61 -1.39
C CYS A 58 5.99 9.48 -0.12
N TRP A 59 5.42 10.67 -0.19
CA TRP A 59 5.41 11.63 0.91
C TRP A 59 4.31 11.30 1.92
N THR A 60 4.59 10.33 2.78
CA THR A 60 3.67 9.91 3.83
C THR A 60 4.42 9.41 5.05
N THR A 61 3.70 9.08 6.12
CA THR A 61 4.30 8.52 7.32
C THR A 61 4.83 7.12 7.09
N GLU A 62 5.84 6.71 7.85
CA GLU A 62 6.42 5.37 7.75
C GLU A 62 5.37 4.27 8.01
N ALA A 63 4.43 4.50 8.92
CA ALA A 63 3.34 3.57 9.19
C ALA A 63 2.48 3.30 7.94
N VAL A 64 2.18 4.34 7.16
CA VAL A 64 1.44 4.21 5.89
C VAL A 64 2.27 3.45 4.85
N LYS A 65 3.56 3.75 4.73
CA LYS A 65 4.48 3.04 3.81
C LYS A 65 4.59 1.57 4.16
N ILE A 66 4.70 1.23 5.45
CA ILE A 66 4.76 -0.16 5.91
C ILE A 66 3.49 -0.91 5.53
N ASN A 67 2.30 -0.33 5.73
CA ASN A 67 1.05 -0.97 5.33
C ASN A 67 0.95 -1.16 3.81
N TRP A 68 1.39 -0.18 3.03
CA TRP A 68 1.44 -0.35 1.58
C TRP A 68 2.44 -1.43 1.15
N TYR A 69 3.60 -1.48 1.79
CA TYR A 69 4.58 -2.54 1.58
C TYR A 69 4.01 -3.94 1.89
N VAL A 70 3.22 -4.08 2.96
CA VAL A 70 2.51 -5.34 3.32
C VAL A 70 1.58 -5.79 2.19
N VAL A 71 0.88 -4.85 1.54
CA VAL A 71 0.01 -5.12 0.38
C VAL A 71 0.84 -5.52 -0.85
N ILE A 72 1.91 -4.79 -1.15
CA ILE A 72 2.80 -5.08 -2.29
C ILE A 72 3.47 -6.45 -2.14
N GLN A 73 3.82 -6.84 -0.92
CA GLN A 73 4.43 -8.14 -0.63
C GLN A 73 3.42 -9.28 -0.52
N ASP A 74 2.14 -9.00 -0.74
CA ASP A 74 1.06 -9.98 -0.59
C ASP A 74 1.11 -10.73 0.76
N ILE A 75 1.43 -10.01 1.86
CA ILE A 75 1.53 -10.60 3.21
C ILE A 75 0.39 -10.16 4.13
N LEU A 76 -0.60 -9.45 3.62
CA LEU A 76 -1.80 -9.12 4.38
C LEU A 76 -2.51 -10.43 4.80
N PRO A 77 -3.00 -10.55 6.05
CA PRO A 77 -3.71 -11.73 6.51
C PRO A 77 -5.12 -11.82 5.89
N THR A 78 -5.19 -12.26 4.64
CA THR A 78 -6.43 -12.56 3.93
C THR A 78 -6.92 -13.97 4.24
N SER A 79 -8.21 -14.25 4.05
CA SER A 79 -8.77 -15.59 4.30
C SER A 79 -8.10 -16.64 3.42
N GLU A 80 -7.78 -16.32 2.15
CA GLU A 80 -7.02 -17.22 1.28
C GLU A 80 -5.66 -17.60 1.87
N ARG A 81 -4.93 -16.60 2.38
CA ARG A 81 -3.62 -16.83 3.00
C ARG A 81 -3.72 -17.59 4.32
N LEU A 82 -4.68 -17.22 5.17
CA LEU A 82 -4.91 -17.90 6.45
C LEU A 82 -5.38 -19.33 6.25
N HIS A 83 -6.20 -19.61 5.24
CA HIS A 83 -6.61 -20.96 4.88
C HIS A 83 -5.42 -21.83 4.43
N LYS A 84 -4.49 -21.29 3.62
CA LYS A 84 -3.25 -22.00 3.23
C LYS A 84 -2.41 -22.48 4.41
N ILE A 85 -2.48 -21.78 5.55
CA ILE A 85 -1.78 -22.15 6.80
C ILE A 85 -2.73 -22.74 7.86
N ARG A 86 -3.94 -23.14 7.46
CA ARG A 86 -4.96 -23.83 8.28
C ARG A 86 -5.40 -23.05 9.52
N LEU A 87 -5.44 -21.72 9.45
CA LEU A 87 -5.94 -20.85 10.52
C LEU A 87 -7.42 -20.47 10.35
N VAL A 88 -7.99 -20.66 9.15
CA VAL A 88 -9.42 -20.49 8.85
C VAL A 88 -9.89 -21.61 7.92
N ASP A 89 -11.18 -21.94 7.99
CA ASP A 89 -11.76 -23.06 7.25
C ASP A 89 -12.01 -22.75 5.77
N SER A 90 -12.20 -21.50 5.43
CA SER A 90 -12.54 -21.09 4.05
C SER A 90 -11.58 -20.02 3.53
N PRO A 91 -11.13 -20.11 2.26
CA PRO A 91 -10.35 -19.08 1.60
C PRO A 91 -11.20 -17.93 1.06
N LEU A 92 -12.54 -18.02 1.19
CA LEU A 92 -13.48 -17.11 0.58
C LEU A 92 -13.70 -15.86 1.42
N CYS A 93 -14.00 -14.75 0.75
CA CYS A 93 -14.39 -13.50 1.37
C CYS A 93 -15.81 -13.61 1.93
N GLY A 94 -16.00 -13.29 3.20
CA GLY A 94 -17.32 -13.31 3.86
C GLY A 94 -18.32 -12.28 3.32
N HIS A 95 -17.89 -11.32 2.48
CA HIS A 95 -18.77 -10.30 1.90
C HIS A 95 -19.28 -10.66 0.50
N CYS A 96 -18.43 -11.22 -0.35
CA CYS A 96 -18.78 -11.45 -1.76
C CYS A 96 -18.67 -12.92 -2.19
N GLY A 97 -18.15 -13.81 -1.35
CA GLY A 97 -17.98 -15.22 -1.68
C GLY A 97 -16.83 -15.56 -2.62
N GLU A 98 -16.12 -14.55 -3.14
CA GLU A 98 -14.94 -14.75 -3.98
C GLU A 98 -13.69 -15.05 -3.14
N PRO A 99 -12.61 -15.63 -3.72
CA PRO A 99 -11.35 -15.82 -3.01
C PRO A 99 -10.83 -14.51 -2.41
N ASP A 100 -10.59 -14.48 -1.09
CA ASP A 100 -10.15 -13.29 -0.36
C ASP A 100 -8.65 -13.05 -0.56
N THR A 101 -8.27 -12.56 -1.72
CA THR A 101 -6.91 -12.14 -2.05
C THR A 101 -6.66 -10.70 -1.62
N VAL A 102 -5.38 -10.28 -1.54
CA VAL A 102 -5.02 -8.87 -1.27
C VAL A 102 -5.60 -7.94 -2.35
N GLN A 103 -5.47 -8.32 -3.61
CA GLN A 103 -6.01 -7.54 -4.74
C GLN A 103 -7.53 -7.39 -4.64
N GLN A 104 -8.24 -8.49 -4.39
CA GLN A 104 -9.69 -8.50 -4.26
C GLN A 104 -10.14 -7.60 -3.10
N ARG A 105 -9.51 -7.72 -1.93
CA ARG A 105 -9.83 -6.91 -0.73
C ARG A 105 -9.63 -5.42 -0.95
N VAL A 106 -8.60 -5.04 -1.68
CA VAL A 106 -8.23 -3.62 -1.88
C VAL A 106 -9.03 -2.97 -3.02
N THR A 107 -9.38 -3.72 -4.08
CA THR A 107 -9.92 -3.10 -5.31
C THR A 107 -11.23 -3.68 -5.82
N ALA A 108 -11.68 -4.84 -5.33
CA ALA A 108 -12.81 -5.54 -5.93
C ALA A 108 -13.95 -5.88 -4.97
N CYS A 109 -13.72 -5.91 -3.65
CA CYS A 109 -14.74 -6.31 -2.70
C CYS A 109 -15.26 -5.16 -1.85
N GLY A 110 -16.58 -5.04 -1.72
CA GLY A 110 -17.29 -4.22 -0.73
C GLY A 110 -16.75 -2.79 -0.63
N GLU A 111 -16.30 -2.41 0.55
CA GLU A 111 -15.74 -1.09 0.82
C GLU A 111 -14.46 -0.80 0.01
N GLY A 112 -13.61 -1.81 -0.18
CA GLY A 112 -12.40 -1.67 -0.98
C GLY A 112 -12.71 -1.22 -2.39
N ALA A 113 -13.71 -1.82 -3.04
CA ALA A 113 -14.15 -1.45 -4.39
C ALA A 113 -14.69 -0.02 -4.46
N ARG A 114 -15.49 0.40 -3.45
CA ARG A 114 -16.01 1.77 -3.39
C ARG A 114 -14.91 2.80 -3.21
N ILE A 115 -14.02 2.58 -2.24
CA ILE A 115 -12.88 3.47 -1.97
C ILE A 115 -11.94 3.51 -3.19
N TRP A 116 -11.74 2.36 -3.86
CA TRP A 116 -10.97 2.31 -5.08
C TRP A 116 -11.60 3.13 -6.21
N LEU A 117 -12.93 3.08 -6.39
CA LEU A 117 -13.64 3.89 -7.36
C LEU A 117 -13.46 5.39 -7.10
N TRP A 118 -13.60 5.84 -5.87
CA TRP A 118 -13.37 7.25 -5.49
C TRP A 118 -11.90 7.66 -5.70
N THR A 119 -10.98 6.75 -5.36
CA THR A 119 -9.54 6.95 -5.58
C THR A 119 -9.22 7.11 -7.07
N LYS A 120 -9.77 6.24 -7.93
CA LYS A 120 -9.60 6.36 -9.39
C LYS A 120 -10.09 7.70 -9.92
N ARG A 121 -11.26 8.17 -9.50
CA ARG A 121 -11.79 9.49 -9.91
C ARG A 121 -10.82 10.63 -9.54
N ARG A 122 -10.24 10.59 -8.33
CA ARG A 122 -9.26 11.61 -7.91
C ARG A 122 -7.96 11.54 -8.69
N ILE A 123 -7.44 10.36 -8.93
CA ILE A 123 -6.24 10.17 -9.76
C ILE A 123 -6.52 10.64 -11.20
N ALA A 124 -7.65 10.25 -11.76
CA ALA A 124 -8.08 10.66 -13.10
C ALA A 124 -8.15 12.19 -13.24
N TRP A 125 -8.71 12.87 -12.22
CA TRP A 125 -8.74 14.33 -12.18
C TRP A 125 -7.33 14.95 -12.16
N ILE A 126 -6.39 14.39 -11.39
CA ILE A 126 -5.00 14.88 -11.33
C ILE A 126 -4.27 14.67 -12.66
N LEU A 127 -4.52 13.55 -13.32
CA LEU A 127 -3.84 13.16 -14.55
C LEU A 127 -4.53 13.66 -15.81
N HIS A 128 -5.77 14.16 -15.70
CA HIS A 128 -6.65 14.53 -16.82
C HIS A 128 -6.89 13.37 -17.80
N ILE A 129 -7.17 12.17 -17.26
CA ILE A 129 -7.47 10.95 -18.03
C ILE A 129 -8.80 10.35 -17.57
N ASP A 130 -9.34 9.41 -18.36
CA ASP A 130 -10.51 8.64 -17.93
C ASP A 130 -10.13 7.70 -16.76
N PRO A 131 -10.95 7.61 -15.69
CA PRO A 131 -10.76 6.65 -14.61
C PRO A 131 -10.62 5.18 -15.06
N ALA A 132 -11.20 4.82 -16.20
CA ALA A 132 -11.09 3.47 -16.76
C ALA A 132 -9.65 3.11 -17.13
N HIS A 133 -8.82 4.08 -17.47
CA HIS A 133 -7.41 3.88 -17.82
C HIS A 133 -6.48 3.71 -16.62
N ILE A 134 -7.00 3.75 -15.38
CA ILE A 134 -6.18 3.55 -14.18
C ILE A 134 -6.23 2.08 -13.78
N PRO A 135 -5.10 1.35 -13.94
CA PRO A 135 -5.07 -0.08 -13.66
C PRO A 135 -5.22 -0.37 -12.16
N PRO A 136 -5.94 -1.42 -11.76
CA PRO A 136 -6.09 -1.79 -10.35
C PRO A 136 -4.79 -2.26 -9.71
N ASP A 137 -3.84 -2.77 -10.48
CA ASP A 137 -2.53 -3.23 -10.02
C ASP A 137 -1.60 -2.09 -9.55
N TRP A 138 -1.91 -0.82 -9.83
CA TRP A 138 -1.19 0.31 -9.22
C TRP A 138 -1.20 0.28 -7.69
N THR A 139 -2.19 -0.35 -7.09
CA THR A 139 -2.28 -0.51 -5.63
C THR A 139 -1.31 -1.55 -5.08
N THR A 140 -1.09 -2.64 -5.82
CA THR A 140 -0.24 -3.77 -5.44
C THR A 140 1.12 -3.77 -6.14
N ARG A 141 1.23 -3.08 -7.28
CA ARG A 141 2.45 -2.97 -8.08
C ARG A 141 2.64 -1.54 -8.60
N PRO A 142 3.01 -0.58 -7.75
CA PRO A 142 3.20 0.81 -8.17
C PRO A 142 4.51 0.98 -8.97
N GLN A 143 4.59 0.38 -10.15
CA GLN A 143 5.77 0.42 -11.03
C GLN A 143 5.70 1.50 -12.14
N PHE A 144 4.75 2.41 -12.04
CA PHE A 144 4.56 3.51 -12.98
C PHE A 144 5.49 4.70 -12.71
N ARG A 145 5.68 5.54 -13.72
CA ARG A 145 6.28 6.86 -13.61
C ARG A 145 5.40 7.86 -14.34
N LEU A 146 5.04 8.94 -13.67
CA LEU A 146 4.19 9.98 -14.22
C LEU A 146 4.95 11.29 -14.34
N TRP A 147 4.55 12.10 -15.31
CA TRP A 147 5.09 13.44 -15.51
C TRP A 147 3.95 14.47 -15.39
N PRO A 148 4.16 15.61 -14.75
CA PRO A 148 5.37 16.03 -14.04
C PRO A 148 5.52 15.33 -12.65
N PRO A 149 6.70 15.43 -11.99
CA PRO A 149 6.97 14.75 -10.70
C PRO A 149 5.97 15.08 -9.60
N GLN A 150 5.38 16.26 -9.60
CA GLN A 150 4.36 16.66 -8.63
C GLN A 150 3.10 15.78 -8.74
N ARG A 151 2.63 15.49 -9.97
CA ARG A 151 1.51 14.59 -10.22
C ARG A 151 1.85 13.17 -9.79
N HIS A 152 3.06 12.72 -10.10
CA HIS A 152 3.55 11.41 -9.67
C HIS A 152 3.46 11.24 -8.15
N ARG A 153 4.03 12.17 -7.38
CA ARG A 153 4.00 12.15 -5.91
C ARG A 153 2.58 12.23 -5.36
N ALA A 154 1.71 13.03 -5.97
CA ALA A 154 0.31 13.14 -5.55
C ALA A 154 -0.42 11.80 -5.74
N VAL A 155 -0.21 11.11 -6.85
CA VAL A 155 -0.80 9.79 -7.11
C VAL A 155 -0.26 8.75 -6.13
N LEU A 156 1.05 8.68 -5.91
CA LEU A 156 1.65 7.77 -4.92
C LEU A 156 1.07 8.01 -3.52
N TRP A 157 0.94 9.28 -3.12
CA TRP A 157 0.37 9.64 -1.82
C TRP A 157 -1.09 9.18 -1.71
N ILE A 158 -1.92 9.42 -2.72
CA ILE A 158 -3.34 9.00 -2.71
C ILE A 158 -3.45 7.48 -2.62
N LEU A 159 -2.66 6.72 -3.38
CA LEU A 159 -2.67 5.24 -3.34
C LEU A 159 -2.25 4.72 -1.97
N ALA A 160 -1.21 5.28 -1.38
CA ALA A 160 -0.76 4.90 -0.05
C ALA A 160 -1.81 5.18 1.03
N GLN A 161 -2.48 6.35 0.97
CA GLN A 161 -3.55 6.70 1.90
C GLN A 161 -4.79 5.82 1.72
N MET A 162 -5.13 5.46 0.49
CA MET A 162 -6.22 4.53 0.20
C MET A 162 -5.97 3.16 0.84
N VAL A 163 -4.80 2.59 0.63
CA VAL A 163 -4.41 1.30 1.21
C VAL A 163 -4.46 1.35 2.74
N TRP A 164 -3.90 2.40 3.32
CA TRP A 164 -3.97 2.63 4.76
C TRP A 164 -5.41 2.69 5.27
N TYR A 165 -6.27 3.44 4.58
CA TYR A 165 -7.67 3.61 4.97
C TYR A 165 -8.42 2.28 4.94
N ILE A 166 -8.28 1.49 3.88
CA ILE A 166 -8.91 0.17 3.75
C ILE A 166 -8.45 -0.78 4.87
N ILE A 167 -7.17 -0.78 5.22
CA ILE A 167 -6.62 -1.69 6.23
C ILE A 167 -7.03 -1.30 7.66
N LYS A 168 -7.13 0.00 7.95
CA LYS A 168 -7.31 0.50 9.32
C LYS A 168 -8.74 0.91 9.64
N GLU A 169 -9.44 1.48 8.70
CA GLU A 169 -10.77 2.06 8.96
C GLU A 169 -11.93 1.13 8.61
N SER A 170 -11.72 0.07 7.86
CA SER A 170 -12.63 -1.09 7.51
C SER A 170 -14.13 -0.96 7.82
N ARG A 171 -14.65 0.24 8.02
CA ARG A 171 -16.04 0.52 8.37
C ARG A 171 -16.78 1.06 7.16
N ALA A 172 -18.10 0.85 7.15
CA ALA A 172 -18.96 1.51 6.17
C ALA A 172 -18.70 3.02 6.18
N CYS A 173 -18.21 3.54 5.06
CA CYS A 173 -17.85 4.96 4.93
C CYS A 173 -18.54 5.57 3.72
N THR A 174 -18.77 6.88 3.78
CA THR A 174 -19.22 7.68 2.64
C THR A 174 -18.02 8.22 1.85
N GLU A 175 -18.27 8.69 0.62
CA GLU A 175 -17.23 9.40 -0.15
C GLU A 175 -16.74 10.64 0.58
N GLN A 176 -17.62 11.31 1.35
CA GLN A 176 -17.27 12.47 2.16
C GLN A 176 -16.29 12.10 3.28
N ASP A 177 -16.56 11.00 4.03
CA ASP A 177 -15.66 10.54 5.09
C ASP A 177 -14.24 10.26 4.57
N TYR A 178 -14.16 9.60 3.40
CA TYR A 178 -12.88 9.33 2.74
C TYR A 178 -12.21 10.63 2.25
N SER A 179 -12.98 11.57 1.73
CA SER A 179 -12.50 12.89 1.32
C SER A 179 -11.90 13.66 2.49
N ASP A 180 -12.62 13.70 3.61
CA ASP A 180 -12.19 14.38 4.83
C ASP A 180 -10.94 13.72 5.44
N PHE A 181 -10.87 12.38 5.39
CA PHE A 181 -9.66 11.65 5.76
C PHE A 181 -8.45 12.09 4.91
N LEU A 182 -8.59 12.14 3.58
CA LEU A 182 -7.52 12.59 2.70
C LEU A 182 -7.10 14.05 2.97
N GLN A 183 -8.05 14.93 3.24
CA GLN A 183 -7.77 16.32 3.59
C GLN A 183 -6.95 16.43 4.88
N ARG A 184 -7.39 15.73 5.94
CA ARG A 184 -6.68 15.70 7.24
C ARG A 184 -5.27 15.14 7.13
N THR A 185 -5.09 14.07 6.38
CA THR A 185 -3.77 13.43 6.20
C THR A 185 -2.84 14.26 5.32
N ARG A 186 -3.37 14.96 4.30
CA ARG A 186 -2.61 15.91 3.48
C ARG A 186 -2.06 17.05 4.33
N TRP A 187 -2.87 17.62 5.21
CA TRP A 187 -2.44 18.68 6.11
C TRP A 187 -1.33 18.21 7.06
N LYS A 188 -1.45 17.01 7.63
CA LYS A 188 -0.41 16.42 8.48
C LYS A 188 0.90 16.20 7.73
N ALA A 189 0.84 15.72 6.49
CA ALA A 189 2.02 15.53 5.64
C ALA A 189 2.70 16.87 5.30
N TYR A 190 1.90 17.89 5.02
CA TYR A 190 2.39 19.26 4.79
C TYR A 190 3.09 19.82 6.03
N GLN A 191 2.46 19.74 7.21
CA GLN A 191 3.06 20.19 8.46
C GLN A 191 4.36 19.45 8.82
N ALA A 192 4.40 18.12 8.59
CA ALA A 192 5.59 17.34 8.83
C ALA A 192 6.76 17.80 7.95
N ARG A 193 6.51 18.11 6.67
CA ARG A 193 7.51 18.62 5.75
C ARG A 193 8.10 19.96 6.20
N HIS A 194 7.25 20.93 6.56
CA HIS A 194 7.71 22.25 6.97
C HIS A 194 8.49 22.25 8.30
N ARG A 195 8.28 21.26 9.17
CA ARG A 195 9.11 21.11 10.38
C ARG A 195 10.55 20.68 10.05
N TRP A 196 10.76 19.94 8.96
CA TRP A 196 12.10 19.53 8.54
C TRP A 196 12.88 20.64 7.82
N GLU A 197 12.18 21.61 7.23
CA GLU A 197 12.80 22.78 6.60
C GLU A 197 13.21 23.87 7.63
N LEU A 198 12.71 23.77 8.89
CA LEU A 198 12.97 24.71 9.98
C LEU A 198 13.90 24.13 11.07
N SER A 199 14.34 22.90 10.96
CA SER A 199 15.28 22.22 11.86
C SER A 199 16.63 21.99 11.16
#